data_a3768a6baea38bab59069659bd941db0
#
_entry.id   a3768a6baea38bab59069659bd941db0
#
_cell.length_a   1.000
_cell.length_b   1.000
_cell.length_c   1.000
_cell.angle_alpha   90.00
_cell.angle_beta   90.00
_cell.angle_gamma   90.00
#
_symmetry.space_group_name_H-M   'P 1'
#
loop_
_entity.id
_entity.type
_entity.pdbx_description
1 polymer ?
#
loop_
_entity_poly.entity_id
_entity_poly.type
_entity_poly.pdbx_seq_one_letter_code
_entity_poly.pdbx_strand_id
1 'polypeptide(L)'
;MIHLNELIIRLAVISVCLILIAAAAAFIVIIAGENDSGYAEVPVYTAEMTDTEIPAELTETTAEETMYYVKEADITDAPVVTTVPPETAADGETVTSRTIITSRARKEYDNNSVYIDMENILQLPELPVGCEITALTILLRYCGFDAEKTDLAQNYLPKGGNAQYIDGELYKDSFFDYFIGDPFSRGYGCFSNAIVKAANRYIEDNGGGWNVVNISGSDPDVLYDYLAEGIPVLCWATDGMIEPEYYESWYDNATGEKLDWYLNEHCFVLAGFNMDADTVTLNDPMKGIIDYNINKFETRYAQMYSQAVVILKDEPDEAETEVAETTEKLAETSFETAE
;
A
#
# COMPACT_ATOMS: atom_id res chain seq x y z
N MET A 1 31.36 -3.84 -68.76
CA MET A 1 30.43 -2.75 -68.29
C MET A 1 29.30 -3.24 -67.40
N ILE A 2 28.73 -4.42 -67.63
CA ILE A 2 27.59 -4.92 -66.83
C ILE A 2 27.98 -5.17 -65.36
N HIS A 3 29.15 -5.76 -65.06
CA HIS A 3 29.59 -6.05 -63.69
C HIS A 3 29.90 -4.81 -62.84
N LEU A 4 30.32 -3.68 -63.46
CA LEU A 4 30.61 -2.44 -62.73
C LEU A 4 29.30 -1.78 -62.25
N ASN A 5 28.25 -1.80 -63.06
CA ASN A 5 26.95 -1.24 -62.66
C ASN A 5 26.28 -2.06 -61.55
N GLU A 6 26.39 -3.40 -61.54
CA GLU A 6 25.92 -4.23 -60.42
C GLU A 6 26.69 -3.95 -59.12
N LEU A 7 27.98 -3.76 -59.19
CA LEU A 7 28.80 -3.42 -58.03
C LEU A 7 28.42 -2.05 -57.45
N ILE A 8 28.17 -1.04 -58.30
CA ILE A 8 27.73 0.29 -57.86
C ILE A 8 26.34 0.23 -57.20
N ILE A 9 25.40 -0.55 -57.77
CA ILE A 9 24.06 -0.73 -57.18
C ILE A 9 24.15 -1.43 -55.82
N ARG A 10 24.95 -2.47 -55.66
CA ARG A 10 25.13 -3.17 -54.39
C ARG A 10 25.77 -2.24 -53.31
N LEU A 11 26.75 -1.46 -53.67
CA LEU A 11 27.36 -0.49 -52.76
C LEU A 11 26.39 0.62 -52.33
N ALA A 12 25.53 1.09 -53.28
CA ALA A 12 24.50 2.06 -52.99
C ALA A 12 23.43 1.50 -52.00
N VAL A 13 22.98 0.25 -52.21
CA VAL A 13 22.02 -0.42 -51.33
C VAL A 13 22.62 -0.61 -49.92
N ILE A 14 23.88 -1.06 -49.83
CA ILE A 14 24.56 -1.19 -48.50
C ILE A 14 24.69 0.17 -47.80
N SER A 15 24.99 1.24 -48.52
CA SER A 15 25.10 2.59 -47.96
C SER A 15 23.75 3.08 -47.42
N VAL A 16 22.65 2.85 -48.17
CA VAL A 16 21.28 3.20 -47.70
C VAL A 16 20.87 2.37 -46.48
N CYS A 17 21.17 1.07 -46.46
CA CYS A 17 20.92 0.25 -45.30
C CYS A 17 21.69 0.73 -44.05
N LEU A 18 22.94 1.08 -44.17
CA LEU A 18 23.75 1.62 -43.07
C LEU A 18 23.22 2.97 -42.54
N ILE A 19 22.75 3.84 -43.44
CA ILE A 19 22.11 5.11 -43.05
C ILE A 19 20.80 4.85 -42.28
N LEU A 20 19.99 3.89 -42.73
CA LEU A 20 18.72 3.53 -42.05
C LEU A 20 19.00 2.92 -40.67
N ILE A 21 20.01 2.06 -40.53
CA ILE A 21 20.42 1.48 -39.24
C ILE A 21 20.91 2.58 -38.29
N ALA A 22 21.72 3.52 -38.80
CA ALA A 22 22.21 4.66 -38.01
C ALA A 22 21.06 5.58 -37.57
N ALA A 23 20.07 5.82 -38.45
CA ALA A 23 18.89 6.60 -38.13
C ALA A 23 17.99 5.90 -37.09
N ALA A 24 17.83 4.58 -37.21
CA ALA A 24 17.09 3.79 -36.22
C ALA A 24 17.79 3.77 -34.85
N ALA A 25 19.13 3.65 -34.83
CA ALA A 25 19.89 3.73 -33.58
C ALA A 25 19.81 5.13 -32.94
N ALA A 26 19.88 6.20 -33.75
CA ALA A 26 19.69 7.56 -33.25
C ALA A 26 18.27 7.81 -32.72
N PHE A 27 17.27 7.22 -33.36
CA PHE A 27 15.86 7.30 -32.90
C PHE A 27 15.64 6.54 -31.58
N ILE A 28 16.28 5.38 -31.40
CA ILE A 28 16.27 4.63 -30.13
C ILE A 28 16.95 5.44 -29.02
N VAL A 29 18.06 6.12 -29.30
CA VAL A 29 18.75 6.98 -28.34
C VAL A 29 17.91 8.20 -27.97
N ILE A 30 17.19 8.79 -28.92
CA ILE A 30 16.28 9.91 -28.66
C ILE A 30 15.08 9.44 -27.80
N ILE A 31 14.46 8.29 -28.11
CA ILE A 31 13.37 7.74 -27.28
C ILE A 31 13.89 7.35 -25.88
N ALA A 32 15.10 6.80 -25.76
CA ALA A 32 15.71 6.49 -24.47
C ALA A 32 16.12 7.75 -23.70
N GLY A 33 16.38 8.87 -24.39
CA GLY A 33 16.71 10.16 -23.76
C GLY A 33 15.48 10.99 -23.35
N GLU A 34 14.33 10.80 -23.99
CA GLU A 34 13.08 11.49 -23.62
C GLU A 34 12.33 10.79 -22.46
N ASN A 35 12.72 9.57 -22.10
CA ASN A 35 12.20 8.87 -20.93
C ASN A 35 12.97 9.12 -19.62
N ASP A 36 13.91 10.06 -19.62
CA ASP A 36 14.50 10.56 -18.38
C ASP A 36 13.55 11.61 -17.74
N SER A 37 12.33 11.17 -17.43
CA SER A 37 11.51 11.82 -16.43
C SER A 37 12.24 11.62 -15.12
N GLY A 38 12.73 12.70 -14.52
CA GLY A 38 13.67 12.74 -13.39
C GLY A 38 13.18 12.09 -12.09
N TYR A 39 12.86 10.83 -12.15
CA TYR A 39 12.70 9.99 -10.98
C TYR A 39 14.11 9.56 -10.55
N ALA A 40 14.53 10.01 -9.37
CA ALA A 40 15.70 9.47 -8.72
C ALA A 40 15.54 7.93 -8.63
N GLU A 41 16.64 7.19 -8.80
CA GLU A 41 16.61 5.75 -8.65
C GLU A 41 16.19 5.39 -7.23
N VAL A 42 14.95 4.96 -7.05
CA VAL A 42 14.51 4.36 -5.78
C VAL A 42 15.17 2.98 -5.70
N PRO A 43 16.03 2.72 -4.72
CA PRO A 43 16.69 1.44 -4.61
C PRO A 43 15.63 0.35 -4.39
N VAL A 44 15.65 -0.67 -5.24
CA VAL A 44 14.90 -1.90 -5.01
C VAL A 44 15.62 -2.64 -3.89
N TYR A 45 15.06 -2.63 -2.70
CA TYR A 45 15.55 -3.45 -1.60
C TYR A 45 15.20 -4.92 -1.86
N THR A 46 16.15 -5.69 -2.35
CA THR A 46 16.14 -7.13 -2.22
C THR A 46 16.76 -7.46 -0.87
N ALA A 47 15.93 -7.74 0.12
CA ALA A 47 16.41 -8.21 1.40
C ALA A 47 16.94 -9.65 1.24
N GLU A 48 18.25 -9.80 1.03
CA GLU A 48 18.91 -11.05 1.33
C GLU A 48 18.98 -11.19 2.85
N MET A 49 18.08 -11.99 3.41
CA MET A 49 18.14 -12.38 4.82
C MET A 49 19.35 -13.27 5.04
N THR A 50 20.42 -12.73 5.63
CA THR A 50 21.42 -13.53 6.33
C THR A 50 21.13 -13.43 7.82
N ASP A 51 20.78 -14.58 8.41
CA ASP A 51 20.76 -14.77 9.87
C ASP A 51 22.10 -14.35 10.45
N THR A 52 22.12 -13.24 11.17
CA THR A 52 23.25 -12.91 12.05
C THR A 52 22.72 -12.25 13.31
N GLU A 53 23.08 -12.88 14.42
CA GLU A 53 22.80 -12.49 15.80
C GLU A 53 23.10 -11.00 16.05
N ILE A 54 22.22 -10.33 16.79
CA ILE A 54 22.35 -8.95 17.25
C ILE A 54 23.45 -8.87 18.31
N PRO A 55 24.53 -8.11 18.10
CA PRO A 55 25.46 -7.82 19.20
C PRO A 55 24.89 -6.68 20.06
N ALA A 56 24.81 -6.94 21.36
CA ALA A 56 24.60 -5.92 22.37
C ALA A 56 25.87 -5.11 22.56
N GLU A 57 25.93 -3.90 22.00
CA GLU A 57 26.71 -2.77 22.51
C GLU A 57 26.50 -1.54 21.60
N LEU A 58 25.71 -0.59 22.09
CA LEU A 58 25.59 0.76 21.52
C LEU A 58 26.54 1.71 22.27
N THR A 59 27.59 2.13 21.57
CA THR A 59 28.39 3.28 22.00
C THR A 59 27.83 4.58 21.45
N GLU A 60 27.70 5.55 22.34
CA GLU A 60 27.19 6.89 22.18
C GLU A 60 27.78 7.66 20.99
N THR A 61 26.91 8.32 20.20
CA THR A 61 27.28 9.55 19.51
C THR A 61 26.10 10.54 19.59
N THR A 62 26.43 11.72 20.09
CA THR A 62 25.59 12.82 20.48
C THR A 62 24.79 13.44 19.34
N ALA A 63 23.47 13.36 19.42
CA ALA A 63 22.52 14.41 19.08
C ALA A 63 21.34 14.24 20.04
N GLU A 64 21.00 15.26 20.79
CA GLU A 64 19.96 15.22 21.82
C GLU A 64 18.56 15.06 21.20
N GLU A 65 18.20 13.82 20.86
CA GLU A 65 16.81 13.40 20.81
C GLU A 65 16.47 12.74 22.13
N THR A 66 15.82 13.49 23.01
CA THR A 66 15.36 12.94 24.29
C THR A 66 14.10 12.12 24.04
N MET A 67 14.27 10.86 23.64
CA MET A 67 13.23 9.85 23.73
C MET A 67 13.11 9.42 25.19
N TYR A 68 12.02 9.78 25.86
CA TYR A 68 11.70 9.23 27.17
C TYR A 68 11.15 7.80 27.01
N TYR A 69 12.01 6.81 27.24
CA TYR A 69 11.58 5.43 27.44
C TYR A 69 11.01 5.27 28.84
N VAL A 70 9.74 4.91 28.96
CA VAL A 70 9.20 4.32 30.19
C VAL A 70 9.66 2.87 30.24
N LYS A 71 10.22 2.48 31.37
CA LYS A 71 10.80 1.14 31.59
C LYS A 71 9.79 0.03 31.27
N GLU A 72 10.24 -0.97 30.55
CA GLU A 72 9.55 -2.13 30.00
C GLU A 72 8.85 -3.06 31.00
N ALA A 73 8.76 -2.72 32.28
CA ALA A 73 8.36 -3.65 33.35
C ALA A 73 6.86 -3.66 33.70
N ASP A 74 6.05 -2.69 33.21
CA ASP A 74 4.63 -2.57 33.61
C ASP A 74 3.68 -2.14 32.48
N ILE A 75 3.99 -2.42 31.20
CA ILE A 75 3.12 -2.01 30.07
C ILE A 75 2.16 -3.14 29.76
N THR A 76 0.98 -3.09 30.39
CA THR A 76 -0.20 -3.89 30.04
C THR A 76 -1.09 -3.20 29.00
N ASP A 77 -0.73 -1.97 28.58
CA ASP A 77 -1.59 -1.10 27.78
C ASP A 77 -0.98 -0.84 26.39
N ALA A 78 -1.82 -0.84 25.35
CA ALA A 78 -1.41 -0.50 23.99
C ALA A 78 -0.95 0.97 23.88
N PRO A 79 0.07 1.29 23.07
CA PRO A 79 0.53 2.67 22.94
C PRO A 79 -0.47 3.53 22.15
N VAL A 80 -0.87 4.66 22.69
CA VAL A 80 -1.57 5.70 21.93
C VAL A 80 -0.53 6.64 21.34
N VAL A 81 -0.46 6.70 20.01
CA VAL A 81 0.43 7.62 19.29
C VAL A 81 -0.33 8.93 19.06
N THR A 82 0.03 9.99 19.76
CA THR A 82 -0.51 11.33 19.54
C THR A 82 0.57 12.21 18.91
N THR A 83 0.34 12.66 17.67
CA THR A 83 1.20 13.67 17.04
C THR A 83 0.80 15.04 17.56
N VAL A 84 1.70 15.71 18.27
CA VAL A 84 1.51 17.11 18.68
C VAL A 84 2.04 17.97 17.53
N PRO A 85 1.24 18.92 16.99
CA PRO A 85 1.71 19.87 15.99
C PRO A 85 2.95 20.63 16.49
N PRO A 86 3.85 21.08 15.60
CA PRO A 86 5.01 21.87 15.99
C PRO A 86 4.58 23.16 16.70
N GLU A 87 4.98 23.35 17.92
CA GLU A 87 4.84 24.62 18.65
C GLU A 87 6.08 25.49 18.39
N THR A 88 5.85 26.75 18.10
CA THR A 88 6.94 27.74 18.02
C THR A 88 7.31 28.14 19.45
N ALA A 89 8.51 27.79 19.88
CA ALA A 89 9.02 28.23 21.17
C ALA A 89 9.16 29.77 21.16
N ALA A 90 9.09 30.37 22.35
CA ALA A 90 9.12 31.82 22.51
C ALA A 90 10.44 32.49 22.05
N ASP A 91 11.45 31.71 21.73
CA ASP A 91 12.77 32.10 21.21
C ASP A 91 12.88 31.97 19.67
N GLY A 92 11.82 31.52 18.97
CA GLY A 92 11.78 31.43 17.52
C GLY A 92 12.40 30.15 16.93
N GLU A 93 12.83 29.20 17.73
CA GLU A 93 13.18 27.85 17.24
C GLU A 93 11.92 27.00 17.01
N THR A 94 11.86 26.41 15.83
CA THR A 94 10.79 25.46 15.49
C THR A 94 11.10 24.12 16.16
N VAL A 95 10.32 23.76 17.15
CA VAL A 95 10.40 22.43 17.76
C VAL A 95 9.76 21.43 16.81
N THR A 96 10.52 20.46 16.38
CA THR A 96 10.03 19.31 15.56
C THR A 96 8.84 18.64 16.25
N SER A 97 7.87 18.20 15.48
CA SER A 97 6.71 17.45 15.97
C SER A 97 7.14 16.33 16.91
N ARG A 98 6.57 16.29 18.10
CA ARG A 98 6.84 15.21 19.06
C ARG A 98 5.74 14.18 18.96
N THR A 99 6.12 12.94 18.71
CA THR A 99 5.22 11.81 18.86
C THR A 99 5.22 11.40 20.33
N ILE A 100 4.10 11.55 21.00
CA ILE A 100 3.91 11.09 22.38
C ILE A 100 3.25 9.71 22.29
N ILE A 101 3.98 8.69 22.69
CA ILE A 101 3.45 7.34 22.82
C ILE A 101 2.97 7.20 24.28
N THR A 102 1.68 7.14 24.47
CA THR A 102 1.07 6.83 25.77
C THR A 102 0.46 5.45 25.70
N SER A 103 0.69 4.62 26.72
CA SER A 103 -0.01 3.34 26.84
C SER A 103 -1.49 3.60 27.08
N ARG A 104 -2.35 2.86 26.36
CA ARG A 104 -3.78 2.80 26.67
C ARG A 104 -4.16 1.35 27.01
N ALA A 105 -5.22 1.20 27.84
CA ALA A 105 -5.79 -0.12 28.06
C ALA A 105 -6.32 -0.68 26.74
N ARG A 106 -5.91 -1.88 26.37
CA ARG A 106 -6.46 -2.56 25.21
C ARG A 106 -7.91 -2.95 25.46
N LYS A 107 -8.71 -2.92 24.41
CA LYS A 107 -10.07 -3.45 24.42
C LYS A 107 -10.04 -4.96 24.71
N GLU A 108 -10.95 -5.42 25.57
CA GLU A 108 -11.17 -6.85 25.78
C GLU A 108 -12.08 -7.39 24.67
N TYR A 109 -11.74 -8.55 24.14
CA TYR A 109 -12.51 -9.27 23.13
C TYR A 109 -13.01 -10.60 23.70
N ASP A 110 -14.20 -11.02 23.31
CA ASP A 110 -14.77 -12.33 23.71
C ASP A 110 -13.84 -13.48 23.27
N ASN A 111 -13.15 -13.31 22.15
CA ASN A 111 -12.10 -14.20 21.67
C ASN A 111 -10.80 -13.40 21.51
N ASN A 112 -9.83 -13.65 22.37
CA ASN A 112 -8.53 -12.98 22.36
C ASN A 112 -7.65 -13.34 21.16
N SER A 113 -8.04 -14.30 20.30
CA SER A 113 -7.31 -14.72 19.13
C SER A 113 -8.24 -14.88 17.94
N VAL A 114 -8.01 -14.10 16.90
CA VAL A 114 -8.75 -14.13 15.64
C VAL A 114 -7.77 -14.32 14.49
N TYR A 115 -8.09 -15.21 13.56
CA TYR A 115 -7.37 -15.37 12.31
C TYR A 115 -8.36 -15.63 11.17
N ILE A 116 -8.25 -14.85 10.12
CA ILE A 116 -9.03 -14.97 8.89
C ILE A 116 -8.14 -15.62 7.83
N ASP A 117 -8.48 -16.83 7.44
CA ASP A 117 -7.75 -17.55 6.40
C ASP A 117 -8.01 -16.96 5.01
N MET A 118 -6.94 -16.60 4.33
CA MET A 118 -6.99 -15.98 2.99
C MET A 118 -5.86 -16.51 2.12
N GLU A 119 -6.10 -16.54 0.80
CA GLU A 119 -5.04 -16.80 -0.16
C GLU A 119 -3.90 -15.78 0.02
N ASN A 120 -2.66 -16.25 0.06
CA ASN A 120 -1.52 -15.35 0.00
C ASN A 120 -1.09 -15.14 -1.46
N ILE A 121 -0.94 -13.88 -1.86
CA ILE A 121 -0.47 -13.49 -3.19
C ILE A 121 0.78 -12.65 -3.03
N LEU A 122 1.89 -13.10 -3.62
CA LEU A 122 3.14 -12.34 -3.63
C LEU A 122 3.16 -11.34 -4.77
N GLN A 123 3.68 -10.14 -4.51
CA GLN A 123 3.78 -9.09 -5.53
C GLN A 123 4.83 -9.39 -6.60
N LEU A 124 5.96 -10.01 -6.20
CA LEU A 124 7.04 -10.37 -7.12
C LEU A 124 6.71 -11.64 -7.94
N PRO A 125 7.27 -11.78 -9.14
CA PRO A 125 8.18 -10.82 -9.81
C PRO A 125 7.48 -9.70 -10.58
N GLU A 126 6.15 -9.73 -10.76
CA GLU A 126 5.45 -8.86 -11.72
C GLU A 126 5.34 -7.41 -11.26
N LEU A 127 5.21 -7.17 -9.96
CA LEU A 127 4.96 -5.85 -9.39
C LEU A 127 6.02 -5.50 -8.32
N PRO A 128 7.25 -5.12 -8.72
CA PRO A 128 8.32 -4.86 -7.76
C PRO A 128 8.03 -3.76 -6.73
N VAL A 129 7.13 -2.83 -7.05
CA VAL A 129 6.68 -1.76 -6.15
C VAL A 129 5.14 -1.70 -6.07
N GLY A 130 4.47 -2.84 -6.01
CA GLY A 130 3.00 -2.94 -6.06
C GLY A 130 2.38 -3.63 -4.85
N CYS A 131 2.86 -3.38 -3.65
CA CYS A 131 2.33 -3.98 -2.42
C CYS A 131 0.84 -3.63 -2.23
N GLU A 132 0.43 -2.40 -2.47
CA GLU A 132 -0.91 -1.90 -2.24
C GLU A 132 -1.94 -2.57 -3.14
N ILE A 133 -1.60 -2.67 -4.44
CA ILE A 133 -2.51 -3.29 -5.40
C ILE A 133 -2.53 -4.81 -5.26
N THR A 134 -1.44 -5.42 -4.79
CA THR A 134 -1.39 -6.84 -4.47
C THR A 134 -2.19 -7.13 -3.19
N ALA A 135 -2.08 -6.29 -2.16
CA ALA A 135 -2.91 -6.38 -0.96
C ALA A 135 -4.40 -6.22 -1.29
N LEU A 136 -4.75 -5.27 -2.18
CA LEU A 136 -6.12 -5.16 -2.69
C LEU A 136 -6.58 -6.42 -3.42
N THR A 137 -5.71 -7.06 -4.21
CA THR A 137 -6.03 -8.31 -4.91
C THR A 137 -6.37 -9.42 -3.91
N ILE A 138 -5.59 -9.56 -2.83
CA ILE A 138 -5.84 -10.51 -1.75
C ILE A 138 -7.23 -10.26 -1.15
N LEU A 139 -7.56 -9.01 -0.84
CA LEU A 139 -8.82 -8.63 -0.23
C LEU A 139 -10.01 -8.87 -1.17
N LEU A 140 -9.88 -8.53 -2.46
CA LEU A 140 -10.93 -8.80 -3.47
C LEU A 140 -11.17 -10.28 -3.66
N ARG A 141 -10.13 -11.12 -3.69
CA ARG A 141 -10.27 -12.57 -3.76
C ARG A 141 -10.95 -13.15 -2.53
N TYR A 142 -10.67 -12.62 -1.35
CA TYR A 142 -11.39 -12.98 -0.14
C TYR A 142 -12.89 -12.66 -0.26
N CYS A 143 -13.26 -11.56 -0.90
CA CYS A 143 -14.65 -11.21 -1.20
C CYS A 143 -15.28 -12.07 -2.31
N GLY A 144 -14.53 -12.98 -2.95
CA GLY A 144 -15.00 -13.90 -3.97
C GLY A 144 -14.85 -13.44 -5.41
N PHE A 145 -14.13 -12.34 -5.66
CA PHE A 145 -13.81 -11.89 -7.02
C PHE A 145 -12.63 -12.68 -7.60
N ASP A 146 -12.64 -12.89 -8.91
CA ASP A 146 -11.51 -13.47 -9.66
C ASP A 146 -10.51 -12.35 -10.06
N ALA A 147 -9.92 -11.71 -9.06
CA ALA A 147 -9.06 -10.55 -9.24
C ALA A 147 -7.62 -10.95 -9.52
N GLU A 148 -6.98 -10.27 -10.48
CA GLU A 148 -5.57 -10.46 -10.84
C GLU A 148 -4.78 -9.17 -10.58
N LYS A 149 -3.66 -9.26 -9.81
CA LYS A 149 -2.85 -8.11 -9.38
C LYS A 149 -2.35 -7.27 -10.54
N THR A 150 -1.97 -7.92 -11.66
CA THR A 150 -1.46 -7.23 -12.85
C THR A 150 -2.56 -6.52 -13.62
N ASP A 151 -3.77 -7.09 -13.67
CA ASP A 151 -4.94 -6.44 -14.26
C ASP A 151 -5.36 -5.20 -13.46
N LEU A 152 -5.45 -5.34 -12.13
CA LEU A 152 -5.74 -4.23 -11.24
C LEU A 152 -4.71 -3.11 -11.38
N ALA A 153 -3.42 -3.44 -11.40
CA ALA A 153 -2.33 -2.47 -11.55
C ALA A 153 -2.36 -1.75 -12.90
N GLN A 154 -2.73 -2.47 -13.98
CA GLN A 154 -2.75 -1.93 -15.33
C GLN A 154 -3.98 -1.06 -15.59
N ASN A 155 -5.16 -1.52 -15.18
CA ASN A 155 -6.44 -1.00 -15.68
C ASN A 155 -7.23 -0.20 -14.64
N TYR A 156 -7.01 -0.42 -13.34
CA TYR A 156 -7.83 0.15 -12.27
C TYR A 156 -7.07 1.14 -11.38
N LEU A 157 -5.77 0.93 -11.14
CA LEU A 157 -4.98 1.78 -10.25
C LEU A 157 -4.85 3.19 -10.83
N PRO A 158 -5.33 4.26 -10.14
CA PRO A 158 -5.13 5.63 -10.58
C PRO A 158 -3.65 6.00 -10.43
N LYS A 159 -2.99 6.32 -11.53
CA LYS A 159 -1.57 6.70 -11.56
C LYS A 159 -1.44 8.21 -11.70
N GLY A 160 -0.57 8.79 -10.88
CA GLY A 160 -0.19 10.20 -10.90
C GLY A 160 1.32 10.36 -11.11
N GLY A 161 1.80 11.54 -10.87
CA GLY A 161 3.23 11.80 -10.94
C GLY A 161 3.60 13.01 -11.81
N ASN A 162 2.64 13.88 -12.12
CA ASN A 162 2.91 15.16 -12.77
C ASN A 162 3.80 16.01 -11.86
N ALA A 163 5.11 15.95 -12.09
CA ALA A 163 6.10 16.68 -11.33
C ALA A 163 6.39 18.02 -12.00
N GLN A 164 6.44 19.09 -11.20
CA GLN A 164 6.81 20.42 -11.66
C GLN A 164 7.58 21.17 -10.56
N TYR A 165 8.42 22.12 -10.97
CA TYR A 165 9.08 23.02 -10.03
C TYR A 165 8.44 24.40 -10.10
N ILE A 166 8.00 24.92 -8.95
CA ILE A 166 7.45 26.27 -8.78
C ILE A 166 8.30 26.97 -7.73
N ASP A 167 8.94 28.08 -8.10
CA ASP A 167 9.83 28.87 -7.23
C ASP A 167 10.95 28.04 -6.55
N GLY A 168 11.37 26.95 -7.18
CA GLY A 168 12.41 26.05 -6.69
C GLY A 168 11.92 24.89 -5.83
N GLU A 169 10.64 24.87 -5.50
CA GLU A 169 10.00 23.79 -4.74
C GLU A 169 9.39 22.74 -5.68
N LEU A 170 9.48 21.47 -5.28
CA LEU A 170 8.93 20.36 -6.03
C LEU A 170 7.44 20.19 -5.73
N TYR A 171 6.62 20.13 -6.77
CA TYR A 171 5.20 19.79 -6.72
C TYR A 171 4.96 18.49 -7.48
N LYS A 172 4.18 17.58 -6.90
CA LYS A 172 3.70 16.33 -7.53
C LYS A 172 2.23 16.10 -7.15
N ASP A 173 1.60 15.15 -7.81
CA ASP A 173 0.29 14.67 -7.39
C ASP A 173 0.38 14.00 -6.00
N SER A 174 -0.75 13.99 -5.26
CA SER A 174 -0.82 13.39 -3.93
C SER A 174 -0.73 11.87 -4.00
N PHE A 175 0.18 11.28 -3.22
CA PHE A 175 0.23 9.83 -3.03
C PHE A 175 -0.98 9.27 -2.27
N PHE A 176 -1.78 10.12 -1.65
CA PHE A 176 -3.06 9.65 -1.08
C PHE A 176 -4.05 9.29 -2.16
N ASP A 177 -4.07 10.04 -3.28
CA ASP A 177 -5.06 9.95 -4.33
C ASP A 177 -4.63 9.18 -5.57
N TYR A 178 -3.31 9.03 -5.76
CA TYR A 178 -2.70 8.42 -6.94
C TYR A 178 -1.49 7.57 -6.55
N PHE A 179 -1.28 6.49 -7.27
CA PHE A 179 -0.01 5.77 -7.25
C PHE A 179 1.06 6.61 -7.96
N ILE A 180 2.12 6.96 -7.25
CA ILE A 180 3.20 7.80 -7.80
C ILE A 180 4.28 6.92 -8.39
N GLY A 181 4.33 6.84 -9.72
CA GLY A 181 5.24 6.00 -10.49
C GLY A 181 4.54 4.87 -11.24
N ASP A 182 5.23 3.73 -11.37
CA ASP A 182 4.73 2.57 -12.07
C ASP A 182 4.97 1.28 -11.27
N PRO A 183 3.91 0.57 -10.83
CA PRO A 183 4.03 -0.64 -10.01
C PRO A 183 4.79 -1.78 -10.69
N PHE A 184 4.87 -1.78 -12.04
CA PHE A 184 5.59 -2.77 -12.83
C PHE A 184 7.10 -2.55 -12.90
N SER A 185 7.58 -1.40 -12.48
CA SER A 185 9.00 -1.04 -12.62
C SER A 185 9.55 -0.24 -11.47
N ARG A 186 9.22 1.05 -11.37
CA ARG A 186 9.73 2.00 -10.37
C ARG A 186 8.62 2.93 -9.92
N GLY A 187 8.60 3.25 -8.64
CA GLY A 187 7.61 4.16 -8.09
C GLY A 187 7.85 4.41 -6.62
N TYR A 188 7.02 5.26 -6.10
CA TYR A 188 6.88 5.47 -4.67
C TYR A 188 5.85 4.50 -4.12
N GLY A 189 4.59 4.67 -4.48
CA GLY A 189 3.45 3.93 -3.98
C GLY A 189 2.21 4.81 -3.89
N CYS A 190 1.23 4.38 -3.10
CA CYS A 190 0.02 5.15 -2.81
C CYS A 190 -0.58 4.78 -1.46
N PHE A 191 -1.55 5.59 -1.02
CA PHE A 191 -2.35 5.31 0.17
C PHE A 191 -3.83 5.07 -0.15
N SER A 192 -4.66 5.10 0.86
CA SER A 192 -6.03 4.57 0.88
C SER A 192 -6.94 5.07 -0.24
N ASN A 193 -6.96 6.38 -0.56
CA ASN A 193 -7.89 6.90 -1.56
C ASN A 193 -7.64 6.34 -2.96
N ALA A 194 -6.37 6.12 -3.34
CA ALA A 194 -6.03 5.50 -4.62
C ALA A 194 -6.56 4.07 -4.70
N ILE A 195 -6.42 3.31 -3.61
CA ILE A 195 -6.90 1.93 -3.49
C ILE A 195 -8.42 1.86 -3.47
N VAL A 196 -9.09 2.76 -2.75
CA VAL A 196 -10.56 2.87 -2.74
C VAL A 196 -11.09 3.13 -4.16
N LYS A 197 -10.45 4.04 -4.91
CA LYS A 197 -10.83 4.32 -6.31
C LYS A 197 -10.65 3.08 -7.21
N ALA A 198 -9.54 2.35 -7.05
CA ALA A 198 -9.28 1.13 -7.80
C ALA A 198 -10.30 0.04 -7.47
N ALA A 199 -10.55 -0.20 -6.18
CA ALA A 199 -11.47 -1.21 -5.69
C ALA A 199 -12.91 -0.95 -6.14
N ASN A 200 -13.42 0.28 -5.98
CA ASN A 200 -14.77 0.64 -6.40
C ASN A 200 -14.99 0.40 -7.91
N ARG A 201 -14.06 0.85 -8.74
CA ARG A 201 -14.16 0.63 -10.19
C ARG A 201 -14.13 -0.86 -10.54
N TYR A 202 -13.25 -1.62 -9.89
CA TYR A 202 -13.16 -3.06 -10.14
C TYR A 202 -14.44 -3.78 -9.72
N ILE A 203 -14.96 -3.49 -8.54
CA ILE A 203 -16.20 -4.09 -8.01
C ILE A 203 -17.39 -3.74 -8.92
N GLU A 204 -17.53 -2.48 -9.34
CA GLU A 204 -18.59 -2.04 -10.24
C GLU A 204 -18.55 -2.80 -11.58
N ASP A 205 -17.37 -2.96 -12.19
CA ASP A 205 -17.18 -3.66 -13.46
C ASP A 205 -17.38 -5.18 -13.32
N ASN A 206 -17.29 -5.75 -12.11
CA ASN A 206 -17.35 -7.20 -11.87
C ASN A 206 -18.58 -7.64 -11.04
N GLY A 207 -19.68 -6.91 -11.10
CA GLY A 207 -20.99 -7.35 -10.61
C GLY A 207 -21.48 -6.66 -9.36
N GLY A 208 -20.69 -5.78 -8.74
CA GLY A 208 -21.12 -5.02 -7.56
C GLY A 208 -21.30 -5.87 -6.29
N GLY A 209 -22.21 -5.45 -5.43
CA GLY A 209 -22.62 -6.18 -4.23
C GLY A 209 -21.68 -6.01 -3.03
N TRP A 210 -20.72 -5.08 -3.13
CA TRP A 210 -19.75 -4.78 -2.09
C TRP A 210 -19.44 -3.28 -2.04
N ASN A 211 -19.28 -2.76 -0.84
CA ASN A 211 -18.97 -1.36 -0.55
C ASN A 211 -17.54 -1.21 -0.01
N VAL A 212 -16.76 -0.33 -0.59
CA VAL A 212 -15.39 -0.04 -0.16
C VAL A 212 -15.40 1.15 0.80
N VAL A 213 -14.95 0.93 2.02
CA VAL A 213 -14.95 1.95 3.06
C VAL A 213 -13.53 2.35 3.41
N ASN A 214 -13.21 3.64 3.25
CA ASN A 214 -11.99 4.22 3.76
C ASN A 214 -12.15 4.49 5.26
N ILE A 215 -11.43 3.76 6.08
CA ILE A 215 -11.43 3.90 7.55
C ILE A 215 -10.14 4.52 8.07
N SER A 216 -9.40 5.23 7.20
CA SER A 216 -8.15 5.90 7.58
C SER A 216 -8.36 6.91 8.71
N GLY A 217 -7.36 7.03 9.59
CA GLY A 217 -7.43 7.82 10.81
C GLY A 217 -8.08 7.08 11.99
N SER A 218 -8.56 5.86 11.78
CA SER A 218 -9.12 5.04 12.85
C SER A 218 -8.04 4.60 13.84
N ASP A 219 -8.46 4.48 15.09
CA ASP A 219 -7.67 3.84 16.12
C ASP A 219 -7.48 2.33 15.80
N PRO A 220 -6.35 1.70 16.15
CA PRO A 220 -6.13 0.28 15.93
C PRO A 220 -7.24 -0.65 16.46
N ASP A 221 -7.91 -0.30 17.56
CA ASP A 221 -9.04 -1.10 18.06
C ASP A 221 -10.17 -1.24 17.04
N VAL A 222 -10.39 -0.22 16.19
CA VAL A 222 -11.41 -0.32 15.13
C VAL A 222 -11.00 -1.37 14.09
N LEU A 223 -9.71 -1.50 13.80
CA LEU A 223 -9.20 -2.53 12.89
C LEU A 223 -9.45 -3.94 13.49
N TYR A 224 -9.21 -4.08 14.79
CA TYR A 224 -9.43 -5.35 15.49
C TYR A 224 -10.94 -5.68 15.64
N ASP A 225 -11.81 -4.67 15.75
CA ASP A 225 -13.26 -4.87 15.72
C ASP A 225 -13.70 -5.50 14.39
N TYR A 226 -13.22 -4.98 13.26
CA TYR A 226 -13.50 -5.58 11.95
C TYR A 226 -12.99 -7.02 11.86
N LEU A 227 -11.79 -7.31 12.36
CA LEU A 227 -11.28 -8.69 12.40
C LEU A 227 -12.15 -9.60 13.25
N ALA A 228 -12.65 -9.14 14.41
CA ALA A 228 -13.53 -9.91 15.27
C ALA A 228 -14.88 -10.24 14.60
N GLU A 229 -15.31 -9.42 13.64
CA GLU A 229 -16.49 -9.64 12.79
C GLU A 229 -16.18 -10.47 11.54
N GLY A 230 -14.93 -10.93 11.36
CA GLY A 230 -14.51 -11.70 10.19
C GLY A 230 -14.21 -10.86 8.95
N ILE A 231 -13.96 -9.57 9.12
CA ILE A 231 -13.66 -8.62 8.04
C ILE A 231 -12.18 -8.28 8.07
N PRO A 232 -11.38 -8.72 7.07
CA PRO A 232 -9.97 -8.38 6.98
C PRO A 232 -9.77 -6.91 6.59
N VAL A 233 -8.67 -6.32 7.05
CA VAL A 233 -8.39 -4.89 6.87
C VAL A 233 -7.13 -4.68 6.04
N LEU A 234 -7.24 -4.01 4.89
CA LEU A 234 -6.07 -3.53 4.16
C LEU A 234 -5.52 -2.30 4.87
N CYS A 235 -4.24 -2.31 5.24
CA CYS A 235 -3.63 -1.23 6.01
C CYS A 235 -2.15 -1.02 5.68
N TRP A 236 -1.63 0.14 6.11
CA TRP A 236 -0.24 0.54 5.89
C TRP A 236 0.54 0.59 7.19
N ALA A 237 1.76 0.12 7.12
CA ALA A 237 2.80 0.30 8.12
C ALA A 237 4.15 0.38 7.41
N THR A 238 5.25 0.05 8.10
CA THR A 238 6.56 -0.03 7.45
C THR A 238 6.95 -1.48 7.20
N ASP A 239 7.68 -1.76 6.13
CA ASP A 239 8.23 -3.08 5.87
C ASP A 239 9.08 -3.56 7.07
N GLY A 240 8.82 -4.79 7.55
CA GLY A 240 9.49 -5.36 8.70
C GLY A 240 9.22 -4.67 10.05
N MET A 241 8.26 -3.73 10.12
CA MET A 241 7.96 -2.94 11.33
C MET A 241 9.17 -2.16 11.86
N ILE A 242 10.10 -1.76 10.99
CA ILE A 242 11.23 -0.89 11.34
C ILE A 242 10.81 0.59 11.33
N GLU A 243 11.65 1.48 11.84
CA GLU A 243 11.36 2.92 11.83
C GLU A 243 11.15 3.45 10.41
N PRO A 244 10.23 4.44 10.21
CA PRO A 244 10.07 5.09 8.93
C PRO A 244 11.37 5.73 8.45
N GLU A 245 11.77 5.41 7.23
CA GLU A 245 12.95 6.00 6.59
C GLU A 245 12.52 7.13 5.66
N TYR A 246 12.73 8.38 6.11
CA TYR A 246 12.41 9.55 5.29
C TYR A 246 13.25 9.55 4.00
N TYR A 247 12.58 9.84 2.88
CA TYR A 247 13.23 9.91 1.58
C TYR A 247 13.15 11.28 0.93
N GLU A 248 11.94 11.77 0.67
CA GLU A 248 11.71 12.99 -0.08
C GLU A 248 10.39 13.64 0.37
N SER A 249 10.27 14.93 0.18
CA SER A 249 8.99 15.62 0.30
C SER A 249 8.69 16.46 -0.93
N TRP A 250 7.40 16.67 -1.19
CA TRP A 250 6.91 17.57 -2.23
C TRP A 250 5.62 18.24 -1.79
N TYR A 251 5.22 19.25 -2.53
CA TYR A 251 3.92 19.88 -2.36
C TYR A 251 2.91 19.24 -3.28
N ASP A 252 1.73 18.93 -2.76
CA ASP A 252 0.62 18.43 -3.57
C ASP A 252 0.17 19.47 -4.60
N ASN A 253 0.06 19.06 -5.86
CA ASN A 253 -0.38 19.90 -6.96
C ASN A 253 -1.77 20.50 -6.75
N ALA A 254 -2.66 19.82 -6.04
CA ALA A 254 -4.04 20.22 -5.86
C ALA A 254 -4.24 21.11 -4.64
N THR A 255 -3.59 20.82 -3.51
CA THR A 255 -3.83 21.48 -2.23
C THR A 255 -2.71 22.43 -1.81
N GLY A 256 -1.50 22.22 -2.32
CA GLY A 256 -0.30 22.93 -1.89
C GLY A 256 0.21 22.47 -0.52
N GLU A 257 -0.33 21.39 0.03
CA GLU A 257 0.16 20.80 1.28
C GLU A 257 1.47 20.06 1.05
N LYS A 258 2.37 20.14 2.03
CA LYS A 258 3.64 19.41 1.99
C LYS A 258 3.40 17.96 2.39
N LEU A 259 3.86 17.05 1.56
CA LEU A 259 3.75 15.59 1.73
C LEU A 259 5.15 15.00 1.91
N ASP A 260 5.33 14.18 2.93
CA ASP A 260 6.58 13.48 3.23
C ASP A 260 6.47 12.01 2.85
N TRP A 261 7.41 11.53 2.02
CA TRP A 261 7.48 10.12 1.61
C TRP A 261 8.55 9.35 2.38
N TYR A 262 8.22 8.10 2.70
CA TYR A 262 9.11 7.18 3.41
C TYR A 262 9.41 5.95 2.55
N LEU A 263 10.72 5.58 2.42
CA LEU A 263 11.19 4.50 1.54
C LEU A 263 10.63 3.12 1.90
N ASN A 264 10.43 2.88 3.17
CA ASN A 264 9.98 1.60 3.71
C ASN A 264 8.47 1.58 4.00
N GLU A 265 7.71 2.48 3.37
CA GLU A 265 6.26 2.36 3.32
C GLU A 265 5.88 0.99 2.76
N HIS A 266 4.87 0.34 3.36
CA HIS A 266 4.41 -0.97 2.94
C HIS A 266 2.95 -1.20 3.28
N CYS A 267 2.25 -1.92 2.39
CA CYS A 267 0.83 -2.24 2.51
C CYS A 267 0.60 -3.75 2.64
N PHE A 268 -0.31 -4.13 3.52
CA PHE A 268 -0.66 -5.53 3.81
C PHE A 268 -2.16 -5.69 3.97
N VAL A 269 -2.60 -6.95 4.11
CA VAL A 269 -3.93 -7.25 4.67
C VAL A 269 -3.74 -7.75 6.11
N LEU A 270 -4.28 -7.02 7.09
CA LEU A 270 -4.35 -7.46 8.47
C LEU A 270 -5.39 -8.60 8.54
N ALA A 271 -4.90 -9.79 8.88
CA ALA A 271 -5.64 -11.05 8.84
C ALA A 271 -6.01 -11.58 10.22
N GLY A 272 -5.40 -11.05 11.27
CA GLY A 272 -5.69 -11.54 12.61
C GLY A 272 -4.93 -10.83 13.71
N PHE A 273 -5.31 -11.17 14.94
CA PHE A 273 -4.61 -10.75 16.15
C PHE A 273 -4.59 -11.89 17.17
N ASN A 274 -3.64 -11.83 18.08
CA ASN A 274 -3.61 -12.66 19.29
C ASN A 274 -3.19 -11.76 20.45
N MET A 275 -4.17 -11.39 21.29
CA MET A 275 -3.96 -10.51 22.45
C MET A 275 -3.11 -11.16 23.54
N ASP A 276 -3.20 -12.50 23.70
CA ASP A 276 -2.43 -13.23 24.69
C ASP A 276 -0.95 -13.37 24.31
N ALA A 277 -0.66 -13.35 23.02
CA ALA A 277 0.69 -13.42 22.47
C ALA A 277 1.27 -12.05 22.08
N ASP A 278 0.49 -10.96 22.23
CA ASP A 278 0.85 -9.61 21.76
C ASP A 278 1.24 -9.56 20.29
N THR A 279 0.49 -10.26 19.41
CA THR A 279 0.80 -10.31 17.97
C THR A 279 -0.40 -9.92 17.10
N VAL A 280 -0.08 -9.41 15.91
CA VAL A 280 -0.97 -9.32 14.76
C VAL A 280 -0.45 -10.23 13.66
N THR A 281 -1.37 -10.84 12.90
CA THR A 281 -1.04 -11.64 11.71
C THR A 281 -1.34 -10.83 10.46
N LEU A 282 -0.32 -10.65 9.61
CA LEU A 282 -0.41 -9.95 8.33
C LEU A 282 -0.30 -10.93 7.17
N ASN A 283 -1.12 -10.73 6.15
CA ASN A 283 -0.94 -11.30 4.83
C ASN A 283 -0.15 -10.28 3.99
N ASP A 284 1.17 -10.52 3.92
CA ASP A 284 2.16 -9.60 3.37
C ASP A 284 2.47 -9.96 1.91
N PRO A 285 2.27 -9.04 0.94
CA PRO A 285 2.58 -9.25 -0.46
C PRO A 285 4.06 -9.57 -0.76
N MET A 286 4.97 -9.30 0.15
CA MET A 286 6.39 -9.61 -0.02
C MET A 286 6.83 -10.88 0.72
N LYS A 287 6.24 -11.14 1.89
CA LYS A 287 6.77 -12.13 2.86
C LYS A 287 5.82 -13.30 3.13
N GLY A 288 4.58 -13.21 2.68
CA GLY A 288 3.56 -14.21 3.01
C GLY A 288 2.85 -13.93 4.33
N ILE A 289 2.32 -14.98 4.95
CA ILE A 289 1.65 -14.85 6.24
C ILE A 289 2.70 -14.74 7.34
N ILE A 290 2.67 -13.65 8.08
CA ILE A 290 3.70 -13.33 9.08
C ILE A 290 3.10 -12.63 10.31
N ASP A 291 3.61 -12.99 11.49
CA ASP A 291 3.23 -12.36 12.75
C ASP A 291 4.22 -11.25 13.13
N TYR A 292 3.68 -10.15 13.61
CA TYR A 292 4.45 -9.05 14.19
C TYR A 292 3.93 -8.71 15.58
N ASN A 293 4.82 -8.11 16.38
CA ASN A 293 4.42 -7.58 17.68
C ASN A 293 3.37 -6.46 17.48
N ILE A 294 2.27 -6.56 18.21
CA ILE A 294 1.09 -5.69 18.06
C ILE A 294 1.43 -4.20 18.34
N ASN A 295 2.27 -3.91 19.35
CA ASN A 295 2.64 -2.54 19.69
C ASN A 295 3.53 -1.91 18.58
N LYS A 296 4.40 -2.71 17.97
CA LYS A 296 5.19 -2.25 16.81
C LYS A 296 4.30 -1.96 15.62
N PHE A 297 3.37 -2.85 15.32
CA PHE A 297 2.40 -2.63 14.23
C PHE A 297 1.60 -1.34 14.45
N GLU A 298 1.00 -1.16 15.62
CA GLU A 298 0.20 0.03 15.96
C GLU A 298 1.02 1.33 15.81
N THR A 299 2.28 1.30 16.28
CA THR A 299 3.19 2.44 16.13
C THR A 299 3.48 2.74 14.66
N ARG A 300 3.79 1.73 13.84
CA ARG A 300 4.10 1.93 12.42
C ARG A 300 2.87 2.30 11.60
N TYR A 301 1.71 1.72 11.92
CA TYR A 301 0.42 2.12 11.36
C TYR A 301 0.16 3.62 11.57
N ALA A 302 0.33 4.11 12.79
CA ALA A 302 0.17 5.54 13.09
C ALA A 302 1.19 6.42 12.35
N GLN A 303 2.44 5.98 12.22
CA GLN A 303 3.48 6.70 11.49
C GLN A 303 3.27 6.67 9.97
N MET A 304 2.53 5.70 9.45
CA MET A 304 2.08 5.64 8.04
C MET A 304 0.68 6.24 7.87
N TYR A 305 0.42 7.35 8.57
CA TYR A 305 -0.79 8.17 8.45
C TYR A 305 -2.09 7.44 8.85
N SER A 306 -2.01 6.34 9.61
CA SER A 306 -3.16 5.54 10.04
C SER A 306 -4.09 5.17 8.87
N GLN A 307 -3.53 4.71 7.75
CA GLN A 307 -4.27 4.42 6.54
C GLN A 307 -4.85 3.00 6.57
N ALA A 308 -6.17 2.88 6.33
CA ALA A 308 -6.84 1.58 6.30
C ALA A 308 -8.09 1.60 5.43
N VAL A 309 -8.42 0.43 4.85
CA VAL A 309 -9.57 0.21 3.97
C VAL A 309 -10.19 -1.15 4.28
N VAL A 310 -11.52 -1.22 4.30
CA VAL A 310 -12.29 -2.46 4.38
C VAL A 310 -13.23 -2.59 3.19
N ILE A 311 -13.60 -3.82 2.84
CA ILE A 311 -14.62 -4.11 1.83
C ILE A 311 -15.75 -4.85 2.53
N LEU A 312 -16.94 -4.26 2.54
CA LEU A 312 -18.13 -4.75 3.23
C LEU A 312 -19.12 -5.25 2.19
N LYS A 313 -19.74 -6.40 2.47
CA LYS A 313 -20.81 -6.90 1.63
C LYS A 313 -22.03 -5.97 1.78
N ASP A 314 -22.65 -5.64 0.65
CA ASP A 314 -23.88 -4.84 0.68
C ASP A 314 -24.96 -5.60 1.44
N GLU A 315 -25.69 -4.88 2.28
CA GLU A 315 -26.89 -5.45 2.91
C GLU A 315 -27.92 -5.75 1.80
N PRO A 316 -28.57 -6.92 1.82
CA PRO A 316 -29.62 -7.21 0.86
C PRO A 316 -30.74 -6.17 1.00
N ASP A 317 -31.21 -5.62 -0.11
CA ASP A 317 -32.35 -4.68 -0.12
C ASP A 317 -33.52 -5.34 0.63
N GLU A 318 -34.17 -4.60 1.55
CA GLU A 318 -35.34 -5.10 2.30
C GLU A 318 -36.40 -5.71 1.37
N ALA A 319 -36.52 -5.20 0.14
CA ALA A 319 -37.39 -5.73 -0.89
C ALA A 319 -36.98 -7.12 -1.42
N GLU A 320 -35.67 -7.40 -1.52
CA GLU A 320 -35.18 -8.74 -1.94
C GLU A 320 -35.34 -9.76 -0.84
N THR A 321 -35.19 -9.35 0.42
CA THR A 321 -35.41 -10.20 1.60
C THR A 321 -36.90 -10.62 1.69
N GLU A 322 -37.81 -9.67 1.46
CA GLU A 322 -39.27 -9.94 1.49
C GLU A 322 -39.71 -10.89 0.35
N VAL A 323 -39.08 -10.75 -0.83
CA VAL A 323 -39.34 -11.65 -1.97
C VAL A 323 -38.77 -13.05 -1.71
N ALA A 324 -37.59 -13.16 -1.11
CA ALA A 324 -36.96 -14.44 -0.78
C ALA A 324 -37.77 -15.20 0.28
N GLU A 325 -38.18 -14.53 1.37
CA GLU A 325 -39.05 -15.13 2.40
C GLU A 325 -40.42 -15.54 1.86
N THR A 326 -40.99 -14.74 0.94
CA THR A 326 -42.24 -15.04 0.30
C THR A 326 -42.16 -16.26 -0.60
N THR A 327 -41.03 -16.39 -1.34
CA THR A 327 -40.78 -17.51 -2.24
C THR A 327 -40.53 -18.82 -1.47
N GLU A 328 -39.83 -18.77 -0.34
CA GLU A 328 -39.56 -19.90 0.52
C GLU A 328 -40.89 -20.41 1.18
N LYS A 329 -41.70 -19.48 1.66
CA LYS A 329 -43.03 -19.80 2.21
C LYS A 329 -43.99 -20.40 1.19
N LEU A 330 -43.93 -19.97 -0.08
CA LEU A 330 -44.71 -20.54 -1.18
C LEU A 330 -44.21 -21.94 -1.56
N ALA A 331 -42.90 -22.19 -1.48
CA ALA A 331 -42.31 -23.51 -1.72
C ALA A 331 -42.71 -24.50 -0.62
N GLU A 332 -42.70 -24.14 0.66
CA GLU A 332 -43.12 -24.95 1.79
C GLU A 332 -44.59 -25.31 1.67
N THR A 333 -45.45 -24.34 1.35
CA THR A 333 -46.92 -24.57 1.21
C THR A 333 -47.25 -25.48 0.01
N SER A 334 -46.43 -25.48 -1.03
CA SER A 334 -46.62 -26.37 -2.18
C SER A 334 -46.25 -27.84 -1.90
N PHE A 335 -45.37 -28.09 -0.95
CA PHE A 335 -45.00 -29.43 -0.50
C PHE A 335 -46.07 -30.06 0.43
N GLU A 336 -46.71 -29.26 1.30
CA GLU A 336 -47.75 -29.75 2.19
C GLU A 336 -49.10 -30.10 1.48
N THR A 337 -49.35 -29.58 0.30
CA THR A 337 -50.57 -29.85 -0.48
C THR A 337 -50.43 -31.03 -1.46
N ALA A 338 -49.28 -31.71 -1.49
CA ALA A 338 -49.00 -32.83 -2.40
C ALA A 338 -49.07 -34.24 -1.72
N GLU A 339 -49.42 -34.31 -0.41
CA GLU A 339 -49.78 -35.54 0.28
C GLU A 339 -51.33 -35.65 0.37
#